data_dc1f9489d46e1b1bcaeb911ad68f67a4
#
_entry.id   dc1f9489d46e1b1bcaeb911ad68f67a4
#
_cell.length_a   1.000
_cell.length_b   1.000
_cell.length_c   1.000
_cell.angle_alpha   90.00
_cell.angle_beta   90.00
_cell.angle_gamma   90.00
#
_symmetry.space_group_name_H-M   'P 1'
#
loop_
_entity.id
_entity.type
_entity.pdbx_description
1 polymer ?
#
loop_
_entity_poly.entity_id
_entity_poly.type
_entity_poly.pdbx_seq_one_letter_code
_entity_poly.pdbx_strand_id
1 'polypeptide(L)'
;MKIIKIIITKRGAGKYSSLFPFVLILLILVSVFFAGCIGTSDEQTESNATITVIDDLGREVVIPADVKTVALTGAGSARYMVYLQAQDMITGVDITDSMTDPNTETRPYMLAYPEIANLSLLAPIRATINAENALNISPDVILFSTEGAEGGVIADEATAKTGIPVVCFEEYEPSDDFDNFSYNIRLLGQVVGKEERAEEVITFFGDMRDDLIARTPELSMDEKPVVYIGGVSNRGTHGMLSTKPEFVGFTLLSANQKVADVPATNLGTASANIAKEKLLEWDPDIIFVDLGTLNAEGGGALVELKTDPSYQSMTAVINGDIYTVLPDTSAKSNHGTSFANAYFVGTILYPEQFSDIDPIAKADEIYTFLVGEPVFAKLNANTGSLAYQKIDLNTI
;
A
#
# COMPACT_ATOMS: atom_id res chain seq x y z
N MET A 1 29.88 -42.45 3.16
CA MET A 1 31.09 -43.05 3.80
C MET A 1 32.20 -42.02 3.69
N LYS A 2 32.50 -41.34 4.73
CA LYS A 2 33.72 -40.81 5.34
C LYS A 2 33.41 -39.59 6.20
N ILE A 3 33.40 -39.89 7.48
CA ILE A 3 33.35 -38.96 8.60
C ILE A 3 34.77 -38.40 8.79
N ILE A 4 34.89 -37.09 8.96
CA ILE A 4 36.12 -36.50 9.51
C ILE A 4 35.77 -35.80 10.83
N LYS A 5 36.27 -36.38 11.95
CA LYS A 5 36.35 -35.79 13.29
C LYS A 5 37.48 -34.77 13.30
N ILE A 6 37.24 -33.61 13.90
CA ILE A 6 38.30 -32.70 14.30
C ILE A 6 38.33 -32.66 15.82
N ILE A 7 39.52 -32.93 16.34
CA ILE A 7 39.92 -33.10 17.72
C ILE A 7 40.21 -31.73 18.36
N ILE A 8 39.63 -31.55 19.57
CA ILE A 8 39.95 -30.43 20.46
C ILE A 8 41.22 -30.78 21.26
N THR A 9 42.21 -29.91 21.24
CA THR A 9 43.32 -29.95 22.21
C THR A 9 43.34 -28.66 23.05
N LYS A 10 43.12 -28.83 24.37
CA LYS A 10 43.42 -27.88 25.45
C LYS A 10 44.88 -27.97 25.84
N ARG A 11 45.55 -26.82 26.10
CA ARG A 11 46.63 -26.58 27.09
C ARG A 11 47.03 -25.10 26.93
N GLY A 12 47.31 -24.31 27.96
CA GLY A 12 47.50 -24.50 29.37
C GLY A 12 47.86 -23.12 29.93
N ALA A 13 47.60 -22.94 31.20
CA ALA A 13 47.75 -21.73 31.98
C ALA A 13 49.21 -21.35 32.24
N GLY A 14 49.49 -20.04 32.33
CA GLY A 14 50.74 -19.50 32.87
C GLY A 14 50.51 -18.16 33.55
N LYS A 15 50.51 -18.18 34.88
CA LYS A 15 50.54 -17.00 35.77
C LYS A 15 51.90 -16.31 35.69
N TYR A 16 51.95 -14.97 35.81
CA TYR A 16 52.89 -14.20 36.63
C TYR A 16 52.37 -12.78 36.78
N SER A 17 52.28 -12.37 37.88
CA SER A 17 52.25 -11.41 38.96
C SER A 17 53.03 -10.12 38.69
N SER A 18 52.39 -9.00 39.07
CA SER A 18 52.80 -7.80 39.81
C SER A 18 53.93 -6.90 39.31
N LEU A 19 53.66 -5.62 39.20
CA LEU A 19 54.18 -4.56 40.04
C LEU A 19 53.88 -3.16 39.43
N PHE A 20 53.17 -2.36 40.20
CA PHE A 20 53.17 -0.89 40.13
C PHE A 20 54.58 -0.39 40.55
N PRO A 21 55.04 0.83 40.16
CA PRO A 21 54.55 2.03 40.82
C PRO A 21 54.48 3.34 39.97
N PHE A 22 53.63 4.21 40.44
CA PHE A 22 53.63 5.68 40.47
C PHE A 22 54.88 6.43 40.00
N VAL A 23 54.72 7.44 39.11
CA VAL A 23 55.40 8.72 39.22
C VAL A 23 54.46 9.85 38.78
N LEU A 24 54.29 10.77 39.73
CA LEU A 24 53.61 12.05 39.74
C LEU A 24 54.63 13.14 39.38
N ILE A 25 54.14 14.38 39.01
CA ILE A 25 54.86 15.67 38.95
C ILE A 25 54.95 16.20 37.54
N LEU A 26 54.66 17.49 37.22
CA LEU A 26 54.30 18.74 37.85
C LEU A 26 54.01 19.79 36.78
N LEU A 27 53.08 20.67 37.05
CA LEU A 27 52.74 21.96 36.45
C LEU A 27 53.87 22.74 35.74
N ILE A 28 53.53 23.42 34.65
CA ILE A 28 53.90 24.85 34.47
C ILE A 28 52.77 25.58 33.75
N LEU A 29 52.22 26.57 34.43
CA LEU A 29 51.37 27.66 33.95
C LEU A 29 52.18 28.62 33.08
N VAL A 30 51.68 28.94 31.86
CA VAL A 30 51.96 30.26 31.23
C VAL A 30 50.65 30.78 30.67
N SER A 31 50.14 31.78 31.35
CA SER A 31 49.03 32.65 30.94
C SER A 31 49.54 33.65 29.91
N VAL A 32 48.91 33.65 28.73
CA VAL A 32 48.92 34.83 27.85
C VAL A 32 47.50 35.16 27.50
N PHE A 33 47.05 36.30 28.04
CA PHE A 33 45.82 36.97 27.64
C PHE A 33 45.96 37.47 26.20
N PHE A 34 45.09 37.00 25.30
CA PHE A 34 44.69 37.76 24.14
C PHE A 34 43.17 37.78 24.10
N ALA A 35 42.61 38.91 24.51
CA ALA A 35 41.23 39.25 24.24
C ALA A 35 41.10 39.56 22.75
N GLY A 36 40.53 38.62 22.02
CA GLY A 36 40.04 38.80 20.65
C GLY A 36 38.56 38.40 20.64
N CYS A 37 37.68 39.36 20.52
CA CYS A 37 36.27 39.11 20.19
C CYS A 37 36.22 38.40 18.83
N ILE A 38 35.96 37.10 18.85
CA ILE A 38 35.49 36.38 17.66
C ILE A 38 34.01 36.14 17.97
N GLY A 39 33.16 36.90 17.30
CA GLY A 39 31.76 36.57 17.20
C GLY A 39 31.66 35.17 16.54
N THR A 40 31.22 34.19 17.30
CA THR A 40 30.72 32.93 16.74
C THR A 40 29.40 33.26 16.07
N SER A 41 29.47 33.54 14.77
CA SER A 41 28.36 33.24 13.91
C SER A 41 28.25 31.70 13.97
N ASP A 42 27.24 31.18 14.61
CA ASP A 42 26.74 29.84 14.37
C ASP A 42 26.24 29.85 12.91
N GLU A 43 27.17 29.70 11.96
CA GLU A 43 26.82 29.11 10.69
C GLU A 43 26.39 27.67 11.00
N GLN A 44 25.09 27.45 11.02
CA GLN A 44 24.54 26.09 10.82
C GLN A 44 25.13 25.64 9.49
N THR A 45 26.18 24.86 9.56
CA THR A 45 26.67 24.09 8.44
C THR A 45 25.57 23.07 8.20
N GLU A 46 24.66 23.35 7.25
CA GLU A 46 23.78 22.32 6.71
C GLU A 46 24.68 21.14 6.34
N SER A 47 24.45 20.03 6.98
CA SER A 47 25.21 18.82 6.73
C SER A 47 24.89 18.39 5.31
N ASN A 48 25.78 18.65 4.35
CA ASN A 48 25.72 18.14 2.96
C ASN A 48 25.98 16.61 2.94
N ALA A 49 25.68 15.90 4.02
CA ALA A 49 25.80 14.47 4.09
C ALA A 49 24.78 13.82 3.13
N THR A 50 25.21 12.83 2.40
CA THR A 50 24.36 12.05 1.50
C THR A 50 24.45 10.58 1.83
N ILE A 51 23.41 9.85 1.49
CA ILE A 51 23.36 8.39 1.51
C ILE A 51 23.05 7.88 0.09
N THR A 52 23.37 6.63 -0.15
CA THR A 52 22.98 5.94 -1.38
C THR A 52 21.92 4.91 -1.04
N VAL A 53 20.80 4.95 -1.75
CA VAL A 53 19.76 3.92 -1.69
C VAL A 53 19.75 3.16 -3.03
N ILE A 54 19.35 1.89 -2.98
CA ILE A 54 19.07 1.13 -4.21
C ILE A 54 17.54 1.17 -4.35
N ASP A 55 17.06 1.70 -5.46
CA ASP A 55 15.63 1.73 -5.70
C ASP A 55 15.09 0.41 -6.28
N ASP A 56 13.78 0.30 -6.42
CA ASP A 56 13.13 -0.94 -6.85
C ASP A 56 13.47 -1.35 -8.30
N LEU A 57 13.97 -0.43 -9.10
CA LEU A 57 14.51 -0.71 -10.44
C LEU A 57 16.01 -1.08 -10.44
N GLY A 58 16.61 -1.23 -9.24
CA GLY A 58 18.02 -1.58 -9.06
C GLY A 58 19.00 -0.42 -9.33
N ARG A 59 18.51 0.84 -9.37
CA ARG A 59 19.35 2.02 -9.56
C ARG A 59 19.95 2.49 -8.23
N GLU A 60 21.23 2.85 -8.25
CA GLU A 60 21.87 3.55 -7.14
C GLU A 60 21.50 5.03 -7.18
N VAL A 61 20.76 5.52 -6.19
CA VAL A 61 20.31 6.91 -6.09
C VAL A 61 20.97 7.56 -4.88
N VAL A 62 21.71 8.63 -5.11
CA VAL A 62 22.32 9.44 -4.04
C VAL A 62 21.31 10.50 -3.59
N ILE A 63 20.93 10.48 -2.33
CA ILE A 63 19.96 11.39 -1.73
C ILE A 63 20.58 12.12 -0.52
N PRO A 64 20.02 13.25 -0.06
CA PRO A 64 20.39 13.84 1.23
C PRO A 64 20.23 12.82 2.36
N ALA A 65 21.16 12.81 3.33
CA ALA A 65 21.05 11.93 4.50
C ALA A 65 19.90 12.32 5.44
N ASP A 66 19.40 13.55 5.35
CA ASP A 66 18.31 14.10 6.15
C ASP A 66 17.28 14.76 5.21
N VAL A 67 16.43 13.93 4.61
CA VAL A 67 15.34 14.35 3.71
C VAL A 67 14.25 15.02 4.54
N LYS A 68 13.84 16.23 4.16
CA LYS A 68 12.79 17.02 4.83
C LYS A 68 11.53 17.15 3.98
N THR A 69 11.71 17.17 2.67
CA THR A 69 10.61 17.41 1.73
C THR A 69 10.64 16.42 0.58
N VAL A 70 9.47 15.95 0.18
CA VAL A 70 9.31 15.05 -0.97
C VAL A 70 8.23 15.56 -1.90
N ALA A 71 8.40 15.33 -3.20
CA ALA A 71 7.32 15.45 -4.16
C ALA A 71 7.01 14.08 -4.74
N LEU A 72 5.73 13.85 -5.07
CA LEU A 72 5.21 12.54 -5.41
C LEU A 72 4.67 12.50 -6.83
N THR A 73 4.94 11.40 -7.53
CA THR A 73 4.31 11.12 -8.82
C THR A 73 4.04 9.62 -8.99
N GLY A 74 3.07 9.31 -9.82
CA GLY A 74 2.57 7.96 -10.00
C GLY A 74 1.46 7.59 -9.00
N ALA A 75 0.55 6.75 -9.45
CA ALA A 75 -0.62 6.36 -8.68
C ALA A 75 -0.23 5.67 -7.37
N GLY A 76 -0.87 6.05 -6.27
CA GLY A 76 -0.66 5.43 -4.95
C GLY A 76 0.55 5.94 -4.17
N SER A 77 1.40 6.81 -4.71
CA SER A 77 2.59 7.29 -4.00
C SER A 77 2.28 7.98 -2.67
N ALA A 78 1.23 8.79 -2.61
CA ALA A 78 0.83 9.45 -1.35
C ALA A 78 0.35 8.46 -0.28
N ARG A 79 -0.23 7.32 -0.66
CA ARG A 79 -0.64 6.26 0.26
C ARG A 79 0.51 5.76 1.11
N TYR A 80 1.67 5.49 0.50
CA TYR A 80 2.85 5.01 1.21
C TYR A 80 3.40 6.04 2.19
N MET A 81 3.39 7.32 1.81
CA MET A 81 3.79 8.41 2.72
C MET A 81 2.89 8.48 3.95
N VAL A 82 1.58 8.32 3.77
CA VAL A 82 0.62 8.28 4.87
C VAL A 82 0.83 7.04 5.75
N TYR A 83 1.05 5.85 5.17
CA TYR A 83 1.36 4.63 5.93
C TYR A 83 2.62 4.79 6.80
N LEU A 84 3.62 5.51 6.29
CA LEU A 84 4.86 5.83 7.00
C LEU A 84 4.73 7.01 7.97
N GLN A 85 3.55 7.63 8.11
CA GLN A 85 3.34 8.84 8.92
C GLN A 85 4.31 9.97 8.52
N ALA A 86 4.51 10.13 7.23
CA ALA A 86 5.39 11.13 6.61
C ALA A 86 4.63 12.08 5.67
N GLN A 87 3.30 12.17 5.79
CA GLN A 87 2.44 13.04 4.98
C GLN A 87 2.82 14.52 5.06
N ASP A 88 3.33 14.97 6.21
CA ASP A 88 3.76 16.36 6.42
C ASP A 88 5.01 16.74 5.60
N MET A 89 5.75 15.75 5.08
CA MET A 89 6.90 15.96 4.21
C MET A 89 6.51 16.19 2.75
N ILE A 90 5.25 15.94 2.37
CA ILE A 90 4.79 16.06 0.98
C ILE A 90 4.64 17.53 0.60
N THR A 91 5.36 18.00 -0.40
CA THR A 91 5.32 19.38 -0.91
C THR A 91 4.73 19.50 -2.31
N GLY A 92 4.58 18.38 -3.01
CA GLY A 92 3.97 18.35 -4.35
C GLY A 92 3.47 16.96 -4.73
N VAL A 93 2.43 16.94 -5.55
CA VAL A 93 1.78 15.71 -6.04
C VAL A 93 1.53 15.79 -7.54
N ASP A 94 1.31 14.67 -8.20
CA ASP A 94 0.85 14.67 -9.59
C ASP A 94 -0.68 14.81 -9.68
N ILE A 95 -1.19 14.81 -10.92
CA ILE A 95 -2.62 14.96 -11.20
C ILE A 95 -3.48 13.88 -10.51
N THR A 96 -2.92 12.71 -10.20
CA THR A 96 -3.65 11.60 -9.59
C THR A 96 -4.18 11.96 -8.20
N ASP A 97 -3.31 12.55 -7.37
CA ASP A 97 -3.66 12.91 -5.99
C ASP A 97 -4.22 14.35 -5.89
N SER A 98 -3.99 15.21 -6.89
CA SER A 98 -4.61 16.54 -6.94
C SER A 98 -6.09 16.52 -7.38
N MET A 99 -6.56 15.43 -8.00
CA MET A 99 -7.96 15.28 -8.41
C MET A 99 -8.71 14.44 -7.37
N THR A 100 -9.56 15.08 -6.59
CA THR A 100 -10.43 14.44 -5.59
C THR A 100 -11.79 15.13 -5.56
N ASP A 101 -12.84 14.33 -5.35
CA ASP A 101 -14.17 14.82 -4.98
C ASP A 101 -14.52 14.23 -3.61
N PRO A 102 -14.64 15.04 -2.57
CA PRO A 102 -14.87 14.55 -1.21
C PRO A 102 -16.16 13.73 -1.06
N ASN A 103 -17.13 13.84 -2.00
CA ASN A 103 -18.38 13.10 -1.96
C ASN A 103 -18.31 11.72 -2.62
N THR A 104 -17.25 11.47 -3.40
CA THR A 104 -17.04 10.20 -4.12
C THR A 104 -15.66 9.60 -3.87
N GLU A 105 -14.86 10.22 -3.01
CA GLU A 105 -13.52 9.76 -2.66
C GLU A 105 -13.57 8.41 -1.93
N THR A 106 -12.81 7.44 -2.43
CA THR A 106 -12.74 6.08 -1.87
C THR A 106 -11.32 5.67 -1.45
N ARG A 107 -10.36 6.58 -1.55
CA ARG A 107 -8.98 6.36 -1.08
C ARG A 107 -8.89 6.74 0.41
N PRO A 108 -8.65 5.78 1.32
CA PRO A 108 -8.61 6.06 2.76
C PRO A 108 -7.64 7.18 3.15
N TYR A 109 -6.45 7.21 2.53
CA TYR A 109 -5.44 8.23 2.80
C TYR A 109 -5.88 9.65 2.39
N MET A 110 -6.67 9.79 1.31
CA MET A 110 -7.23 11.09 0.88
C MET A 110 -8.41 11.54 1.75
N LEU A 111 -9.14 10.59 2.35
CA LEU A 111 -10.21 10.90 3.32
C LEU A 111 -9.65 11.33 4.67
N ALA A 112 -8.48 10.81 5.05
CA ALA A 112 -7.77 11.21 6.26
C ALA A 112 -7.02 12.54 6.08
N TYR A 113 -6.41 12.76 4.92
CA TYR A 113 -5.57 13.94 4.62
C TYR A 113 -6.00 14.62 3.30
N PRO A 114 -7.21 15.22 3.26
CA PRO A 114 -7.74 15.84 2.03
C PRO A 114 -6.92 17.04 1.56
N GLU A 115 -6.09 17.66 2.42
CA GLU A 115 -5.19 18.75 2.07
C GLU A 115 -4.10 18.34 1.07
N ILE A 116 -3.77 17.06 0.94
CA ILE A 116 -2.82 16.54 -0.06
C ILE A 116 -3.25 16.98 -1.48
N ALA A 117 -4.55 17.00 -1.75
CA ALA A 117 -5.07 17.43 -3.06
C ALA A 117 -4.78 18.91 -3.40
N ASN A 118 -4.48 19.73 -2.40
CA ASN A 118 -4.22 21.17 -2.56
C ASN A 118 -2.72 21.52 -2.64
N LEU A 119 -1.85 20.52 -2.60
CA LEU A 119 -0.42 20.72 -2.72
C LEU A 119 -0.02 21.13 -4.15
N SER A 120 1.21 21.61 -4.30
CA SER A 120 1.73 22.06 -5.60
C SER A 120 1.69 20.91 -6.63
N LEU A 121 1.23 21.20 -7.84
CA LEU A 121 1.16 20.21 -8.91
C LEU A 121 2.56 19.94 -9.49
N LEU A 122 3.10 18.76 -9.22
CA LEU A 122 4.38 18.31 -9.79
C LEU A 122 4.24 17.97 -11.28
N ALA A 123 3.17 17.27 -11.66
CA ALA A 123 2.96 16.86 -13.04
C ALA A 123 1.46 16.86 -13.42
N PRO A 124 1.10 17.45 -14.59
CA PRO A 124 -0.27 17.44 -15.09
C PRO A 124 -0.67 16.12 -15.77
N ILE A 125 0.26 15.20 -15.91
CA ILE A 125 0.07 13.86 -16.49
C ILE A 125 0.54 12.84 -15.45
N ARG A 126 -0.23 11.78 -15.27
CA ARG A 126 0.09 10.69 -14.34
C ARG A 126 1.43 10.05 -14.67
N ALA A 127 2.17 9.68 -13.64
CA ALA A 127 3.46 8.98 -13.78
C ALA A 127 4.45 9.71 -14.71
N THR A 128 4.49 11.05 -14.62
CA THR A 128 5.49 11.89 -15.29
C THR A 128 6.10 12.88 -14.30
N ILE A 129 7.18 13.55 -14.70
CA ILE A 129 7.82 14.60 -13.91
C ILE A 129 7.97 15.84 -14.78
N ASN A 130 7.33 16.93 -14.37
CA ASN A 130 7.53 18.22 -15.01
C ASN A 130 8.74 18.93 -14.36
N ALA A 131 9.81 19.10 -15.09
CA ALA A 131 11.07 19.64 -14.55
C ALA A 131 10.94 21.09 -14.04
N GLU A 132 10.13 21.93 -14.68
CA GLU A 132 9.90 23.32 -14.23
C GLU A 132 9.14 23.33 -12.90
N ASN A 133 8.08 22.55 -12.80
CA ASN A 133 7.32 22.41 -11.56
C ASN A 133 8.18 21.81 -10.44
N ALA A 134 9.00 20.79 -10.75
CA ALA A 134 9.92 20.19 -9.79
C ALA A 134 10.92 21.21 -9.23
N LEU A 135 11.50 22.07 -10.07
CA LEU A 135 12.38 23.14 -9.66
C LEU A 135 11.66 24.21 -8.82
N ASN A 136 10.40 24.51 -9.14
CA ASN A 136 9.60 25.48 -8.38
C ASN A 136 9.20 24.93 -7.00
N ILE A 137 8.88 23.62 -6.90
CA ILE A 137 8.59 22.94 -5.63
C ILE A 137 9.87 22.79 -4.81
N SER A 138 10.98 22.46 -5.50
CA SER A 138 12.31 22.23 -4.92
C SER A 138 12.32 21.22 -3.77
N PRO A 139 11.80 20.01 -3.94
CA PRO A 139 11.84 18.97 -2.93
C PRO A 139 13.27 18.40 -2.81
N ASP A 140 13.59 17.81 -1.67
CA ASP A 140 14.86 17.11 -1.48
C ASP A 140 14.94 15.83 -2.33
N VAL A 141 13.80 15.15 -2.52
CA VAL A 141 13.67 13.89 -3.29
C VAL A 141 12.31 13.87 -3.98
N ILE A 142 12.26 13.30 -5.19
CA ILE A 142 11.01 12.92 -5.83
C ILE A 142 10.83 11.40 -5.65
N LEU A 143 9.67 10.97 -5.13
CA LEU A 143 9.27 9.58 -5.06
C LEU A 143 8.34 9.25 -6.23
N PHE A 144 8.73 8.25 -7.00
CA PHE A 144 8.04 7.90 -8.23
C PHE A 144 7.50 6.47 -8.20
N SER A 145 6.17 6.33 -8.02
CA SER A 145 5.48 5.06 -8.23
C SER A 145 5.35 4.78 -9.72
N THR A 146 6.13 3.84 -10.21
CA THR A 146 6.26 3.54 -11.65
C THR A 146 5.74 2.15 -12.01
N GLU A 147 5.78 1.82 -13.29
CA GLU A 147 5.50 0.50 -13.84
C GLU A 147 6.64 0.16 -14.82
N GLY A 148 7.56 -0.70 -14.37
CA GLY A 148 8.65 -1.21 -15.18
C GLY A 148 9.77 -0.21 -15.54
N ALA A 149 10.67 -0.65 -16.38
CA ALA A 149 11.94 0.02 -16.69
C ALA A 149 11.81 1.42 -17.32
N GLU A 150 10.67 1.75 -17.95
CA GLU A 150 10.46 3.07 -18.56
C GLU A 150 10.47 4.18 -17.48
N GLY A 151 9.99 3.86 -16.27
CA GLY A 151 10.04 4.78 -15.13
C GLY A 151 11.47 5.20 -14.79
N GLY A 152 12.45 4.30 -14.88
CA GLY A 152 13.85 4.61 -14.66
C GLY A 152 14.39 5.64 -15.64
N VAL A 153 14.00 5.55 -16.91
CA VAL A 153 14.40 6.54 -17.94
C VAL A 153 13.84 7.92 -17.62
N ILE A 154 12.55 8.00 -17.25
CA ILE A 154 11.89 9.25 -16.84
C ILE A 154 12.59 9.85 -15.61
N ALA A 155 12.94 9.04 -14.64
CA ALA A 155 13.61 9.44 -13.41
C ALA A 155 15.01 9.99 -13.68
N ASP A 156 15.82 9.29 -14.50
CA ASP A 156 17.17 9.72 -14.86
C ASP A 156 17.17 11.04 -15.65
N GLU A 157 16.23 11.18 -16.59
CA GLU A 157 16.07 12.43 -17.33
C GLU A 157 15.64 13.59 -16.41
N ALA A 158 14.73 13.34 -15.47
CA ALA A 158 14.28 14.36 -14.51
C ALA A 158 15.44 14.79 -13.61
N THR A 159 16.19 13.84 -13.06
CA THR A 159 17.38 14.12 -12.25
C THR A 159 18.43 14.92 -13.02
N ALA A 160 18.71 14.53 -14.27
CA ALA A 160 19.66 15.25 -15.11
C ALA A 160 19.25 16.70 -15.42
N LYS A 161 17.95 16.98 -15.55
CA LYS A 161 17.40 18.31 -15.84
C LYS A 161 17.29 19.21 -14.61
N THR A 162 17.02 18.63 -13.44
CA THR A 162 16.67 19.39 -12.22
C THR A 162 17.76 19.34 -11.14
N GLY A 163 18.61 18.34 -11.15
CA GLY A 163 19.53 18.04 -10.05
C GLY A 163 18.84 17.38 -8.83
N ILE A 164 17.50 17.21 -8.86
CA ILE A 164 16.74 16.59 -7.78
C ILE A 164 16.77 15.07 -7.96
N PRO A 165 17.17 14.29 -6.93
CA PRO A 165 17.19 12.83 -7.05
C PRO A 165 15.76 12.28 -7.12
N VAL A 166 15.59 11.23 -7.94
CA VAL A 166 14.31 10.53 -8.12
C VAL A 166 14.48 9.07 -7.71
N VAL A 167 13.75 8.64 -6.69
CA VAL A 167 13.69 7.25 -6.22
C VAL A 167 12.44 6.59 -6.78
N CYS A 168 12.63 5.54 -7.56
CA CYS A 168 11.56 4.74 -8.15
C CYS A 168 11.15 3.59 -7.25
N PHE A 169 9.86 3.27 -7.25
CA PHE A 169 9.32 2.07 -6.64
C PHE A 169 8.09 1.59 -7.43
N GLU A 170 7.83 0.30 -7.38
CA GLU A 170 6.64 -0.31 -7.96
C GLU A 170 5.63 -0.64 -6.87
N GLU A 171 4.40 -0.92 -7.26
CA GLU A 171 3.37 -1.31 -6.31
C GLU A 171 3.19 -2.82 -6.32
N TYR A 172 3.30 -3.43 -5.14
CA TYR A 172 3.08 -4.85 -4.93
C TYR A 172 1.93 -5.06 -3.94
N GLU A 173 1.11 -6.07 -4.21
CA GLU A 173 0.02 -6.45 -3.32
C GLU A 173 0.58 -7.28 -2.14
N PRO A 174 0.43 -6.85 -0.88
CA PRO A 174 1.01 -7.56 0.26
C PRO A 174 0.42 -8.95 0.51
N SER A 175 -0.71 -9.27 -0.12
CA SER A 175 -1.29 -10.62 -0.09
C SER A 175 -0.63 -11.60 -1.05
N ASP A 176 0.06 -11.12 -2.09
CA ASP A 176 0.65 -11.92 -3.16
C ASP A 176 2.18 -11.82 -3.17
N ASP A 177 2.73 -10.63 -3.27
CA ASP A 177 4.18 -10.37 -3.33
C ASP A 177 4.66 -9.60 -2.09
N PHE A 178 4.61 -10.28 -0.94
CA PHE A 178 4.94 -9.69 0.34
C PHE A 178 6.41 -9.26 0.47
N ASP A 179 7.33 -9.96 -0.20
CA ASP A 179 8.76 -9.68 -0.12
C ASP A 179 9.08 -8.35 -0.83
N ASN A 180 8.57 -8.15 -2.04
CA ASN A 180 8.77 -6.91 -2.78
C ASN A 180 7.97 -5.74 -2.18
N PHE A 181 6.75 -5.99 -1.66
CA PHE A 181 6.03 -4.99 -0.86
C PHE A 181 6.88 -4.53 0.35
N SER A 182 7.44 -5.48 1.11
CA SER A 182 8.26 -5.19 2.29
C SER A 182 9.55 -4.44 1.91
N TYR A 183 10.16 -4.80 0.79
CA TYR A 183 11.34 -4.09 0.27
C TYR A 183 11.01 -2.62 0.02
N ASN A 184 9.91 -2.33 -0.66
CA ASN A 184 9.52 -0.96 -0.97
C ASN A 184 9.13 -0.13 0.25
N ILE A 185 8.42 -0.72 1.22
CA ILE A 185 8.13 -0.05 2.49
C ILE A 185 9.43 0.33 3.21
N ARG A 186 10.43 -0.58 3.26
CA ARG A 186 11.76 -0.30 3.86
C ARG A 186 12.52 0.77 3.09
N LEU A 187 12.54 0.69 1.77
CA LEU A 187 13.18 1.69 0.90
C LEU A 187 12.60 3.09 1.18
N LEU A 188 11.29 3.21 1.14
CA LEU A 188 10.61 4.48 1.39
C LEU A 188 10.82 4.96 2.84
N GLY A 189 10.76 4.05 3.82
CA GLY A 189 11.09 4.33 5.22
C GLY A 189 12.51 4.89 5.38
N GLN A 190 13.49 4.29 4.71
CA GLN A 190 14.88 4.76 4.70
C GLN A 190 15.01 6.15 4.06
N VAL A 191 14.31 6.40 2.95
CA VAL A 191 14.35 7.72 2.28
C VAL A 191 13.81 8.83 3.17
N VAL A 192 12.75 8.57 3.92
CA VAL A 192 12.06 9.61 4.73
C VAL A 192 12.39 9.53 6.22
N GLY A 193 13.37 8.69 6.63
CA GLY A 193 13.79 8.54 8.03
C GLY A 193 12.69 7.96 8.93
N LYS A 194 11.93 6.99 8.43
CA LYS A 194 10.80 6.32 9.12
C LYS A 194 10.96 4.79 9.14
N GLU A 195 12.18 4.31 9.34
CA GLU A 195 12.51 2.88 9.27
C GLU A 195 11.75 2.06 10.32
N GLU A 196 11.59 2.57 11.54
CA GLU A 196 10.82 1.89 12.59
C GLU A 196 9.35 1.74 12.17
N ARG A 197 8.74 2.81 11.66
CA ARG A 197 7.37 2.77 11.17
C ARG A 197 7.21 1.84 9.95
N ALA A 198 8.21 1.76 9.10
CA ALA A 198 8.23 0.82 7.98
C ALA A 198 8.12 -0.64 8.46
N GLU A 199 8.89 -1.04 9.48
CA GLU A 199 8.79 -2.39 10.05
C GLU A 199 7.44 -2.64 10.76
N GLU A 200 6.86 -1.63 11.41
CA GLU A 200 5.51 -1.75 11.96
C GLU A 200 4.46 -2.02 10.87
N VAL A 201 4.52 -1.29 9.75
CA VAL A 201 3.59 -1.48 8.61
C VAL A 201 3.75 -2.87 7.99
N ILE A 202 4.99 -3.33 7.80
CA ILE A 202 5.27 -4.67 7.27
C ILE A 202 4.72 -5.74 8.22
N THR A 203 5.00 -5.63 9.51
CA THR A 203 4.49 -6.57 10.52
C THR A 203 2.97 -6.60 10.52
N PHE A 204 2.32 -5.44 10.48
CA PHE A 204 0.87 -5.33 10.49
C PHE A 204 0.20 -6.04 9.31
N PHE A 205 0.72 -5.87 8.08
CA PHE A 205 0.20 -6.58 6.91
C PHE A 205 0.51 -8.08 6.98
N GLY A 206 1.69 -8.46 7.48
CA GLY A 206 2.06 -9.86 7.67
C GLY A 206 1.13 -10.56 8.65
N ASP A 207 0.86 -9.95 9.81
CA ASP A 207 -0.02 -10.50 10.83
C ASP A 207 -1.47 -10.66 10.31
N MET A 208 -2.00 -9.68 9.58
CA MET A 208 -3.32 -9.78 8.97
C MET A 208 -3.40 -10.90 7.93
N ARG A 209 -2.38 -11.02 7.08
CA ARG A 209 -2.31 -12.09 6.09
C ARG A 209 -2.31 -13.47 6.77
N ASP A 210 -1.46 -13.63 7.75
CA ASP A 210 -1.31 -14.90 8.47
C ASP A 210 -2.59 -15.25 9.29
N ASP A 211 -3.25 -14.25 9.89
CA ASP A 211 -4.54 -14.44 10.58
C ASP A 211 -5.65 -14.89 9.61
N LEU A 212 -5.79 -14.24 8.45
CA LEU A 212 -6.79 -14.61 7.44
C LEU A 212 -6.57 -16.04 6.93
N ILE A 213 -5.32 -16.41 6.64
CA ILE A 213 -4.96 -17.76 6.21
C ILE A 213 -5.25 -18.79 7.32
N ALA A 214 -4.87 -18.48 8.56
CA ALA A 214 -5.09 -19.40 9.71
C ALA A 214 -6.56 -19.62 10.03
N ARG A 215 -7.44 -18.65 9.77
CA ARG A 215 -8.90 -18.77 9.94
C ARG A 215 -9.56 -19.56 8.82
N THR A 216 -8.89 -19.72 7.68
CA THR A 216 -9.47 -20.41 6.51
C THR A 216 -9.46 -21.93 6.73
N PRO A 217 -10.62 -22.62 6.71
CA PRO A 217 -10.66 -24.05 6.93
C PRO A 217 -10.08 -24.82 5.73
N GLU A 218 -9.44 -25.94 6.02
CA GLU A 218 -8.94 -26.89 5.01
C GLU A 218 -10.11 -27.68 4.40
N LEU A 219 -10.85 -27.06 3.48
CA LEU A 219 -11.93 -27.68 2.71
C LEU A 219 -11.49 -27.91 1.26
N SER A 220 -11.99 -28.98 0.64
CA SER A 220 -11.84 -29.16 -0.80
C SER A 220 -12.64 -28.11 -1.58
N MET A 221 -12.27 -27.82 -2.82
CA MET A 221 -12.98 -26.82 -3.62
C MET A 221 -14.46 -27.16 -3.82
N ASP A 222 -14.83 -28.44 -3.88
CA ASP A 222 -16.21 -28.88 -4.05
C ASP A 222 -17.06 -28.68 -2.77
N GLU A 223 -16.44 -28.49 -1.61
CA GLU A 223 -17.11 -28.20 -0.35
C GLU A 223 -17.31 -26.70 -0.12
N LYS A 224 -16.68 -25.86 -0.94
CA LYS A 224 -16.74 -24.38 -0.84
C LYS A 224 -17.76 -23.83 -1.81
N PRO A 225 -18.57 -22.81 -1.40
CA PRO A 225 -19.47 -22.15 -2.33
C PRO A 225 -18.68 -21.51 -3.48
N VAL A 226 -19.24 -21.53 -4.68
CA VAL A 226 -18.72 -20.79 -5.82
C VAL A 226 -18.97 -19.31 -5.60
N VAL A 227 -17.91 -18.51 -5.64
CA VAL A 227 -17.98 -17.06 -5.42
C VAL A 227 -17.58 -16.28 -6.66
N TYR A 228 -18.14 -15.07 -6.76
CA TYR A 228 -17.82 -14.11 -7.81
C TYR A 228 -17.78 -12.70 -7.26
N ILE A 229 -16.87 -11.88 -7.75
CA ILE A 229 -16.88 -10.42 -7.54
C ILE A 229 -17.11 -9.71 -8.88
N GLY A 230 -18.09 -8.81 -8.91
CA GLY A 230 -18.42 -7.99 -10.08
C GLY A 230 -18.42 -6.51 -9.78
N GLY A 231 -18.46 -5.67 -10.81
CA GLY A 231 -18.51 -4.22 -10.67
C GLY A 231 -17.16 -3.57 -10.37
N VAL A 232 -16.06 -4.31 -10.51
CA VAL A 232 -14.72 -3.82 -10.18
C VAL A 232 -14.32 -2.67 -11.10
N SER A 233 -13.81 -1.58 -10.52
CA SER A 233 -13.32 -0.42 -11.25
C SER A 233 -12.05 -0.75 -12.04
N ASN A 234 -11.99 -0.28 -13.29
CA ASN A 234 -10.86 -0.51 -14.19
C ASN A 234 -10.73 0.68 -15.17
N ARG A 235 -9.91 1.67 -14.83
CA ARG A 235 -9.80 2.94 -15.58
C ARG A 235 -11.15 3.63 -15.77
N GLY A 236 -12.03 3.50 -14.80
CA GLY A 236 -13.40 3.95 -14.76
C GLY A 236 -14.30 2.94 -14.06
N THR A 237 -15.57 3.25 -14.01
CA THR A 237 -16.61 2.43 -13.39
C THR A 237 -17.19 1.45 -14.41
N HIS A 238 -17.51 0.23 -13.99
CA HIS A 238 -18.00 -0.84 -14.84
C HIS A 238 -19.19 -1.57 -14.22
N GLY A 239 -19.88 -2.37 -15.04
CA GLY A 239 -20.97 -3.24 -14.65
C GLY A 239 -20.50 -4.62 -14.15
N MET A 240 -21.45 -5.55 -14.07
CA MET A 240 -21.30 -6.86 -13.45
C MET A 240 -20.17 -7.72 -14.04
N LEU A 241 -19.83 -7.54 -15.31
CA LEU A 241 -18.85 -8.38 -16.01
C LEU A 241 -17.37 -7.96 -15.77
N SER A 242 -17.14 -6.81 -15.13
CA SER A 242 -15.81 -6.41 -14.69
C SER A 242 -15.50 -7.07 -13.35
N THR A 243 -14.39 -7.81 -13.28
CA THR A 243 -14.01 -8.66 -12.15
C THR A 243 -12.52 -8.56 -11.85
N LYS A 244 -12.07 -9.12 -10.72
CA LYS A 244 -10.67 -9.16 -10.28
C LYS A 244 -10.26 -10.60 -10.00
N PRO A 245 -9.49 -11.26 -10.90
CA PRO A 245 -9.04 -12.64 -10.72
C PRO A 245 -8.28 -12.88 -9.41
N GLU A 246 -7.48 -11.91 -8.98
CA GLU A 246 -6.68 -11.95 -7.76
C GLU A 246 -7.30 -11.05 -6.68
N PHE A 247 -8.62 -11.14 -6.48
CA PHE A 247 -9.28 -10.41 -5.41
C PHE A 247 -8.79 -10.92 -4.04
N VAL A 248 -8.18 -10.03 -3.24
CA VAL A 248 -7.50 -10.37 -1.99
C VAL A 248 -8.39 -11.16 -1.03
N GLY A 249 -9.67 -10.77 -0.92
CA GLY A 249 -10.66 -11.47 -0.11
C GLY A 249 -10.94 -12.91 -0.56
N PHE A 250 -10.62 -13.26 -1.80
CA PHE A 250 -10.79 -14.63 -2.29
C PHE A 250 -9.48 -15.41 -2.23
N THR A 251 -8.35 -14.78 -2.56
CA THR A 251 -7.05 -15.44 -2.56
C THR A 251 -6.60 -15.85 -1.17
N LEU A 252 -6.66 -14.94 -0.18
CA LEU A 252 -6.26 -15.22 1.20
C LEU A 252 -7.19 -16.24 1.90
N LEU A 253 -8.46 -16.28 1.51
CA LEU A 253 -9.45 -17.19 2.07
C LEU A 253 -9.58 -18.49 1.26
N SER A 254 -8.72 -18.71 0.26
CA SER A 254 -8.77 -19.88 -0.63
C SER A 254 -10.18 -20.14 -1.15
N ALA A 255 -10.93 -19.11 -1.52
CA ALA A 255 -12.32 -19.20 -1.95
C ALA A 255 -12.44 -19.88 -3.32
N ASN A 256 -13.58 -20.55 -3.59
CA ASN A 256 -13.85 -21.23 -4.86
C ASN A 256 -14.29 -20.22 -5.93
N GLN A 257 -13.35 -19.42 -6.44
CA GLN A 257 -13.60 -18.46 -7.51
C GLN A 257 -13.25 -19.07 -8.88
N LYS A 258 -14.21 -19.06 -9.81
CA LYS A 258 -13.99 -19.60 -11.17
C LYS A 258 -13.21 -18.63 -12.07
N VAL A 259 -13.07 -17.38 -11.67
CA VAL A 259 -12.37 -16.35 -12.44
C VAL A 259 -10.85 -16.39 -12.26
N ALA A 260 -10.33 -17.17 -11.30
CA ALA A 260 -8.90 -17.26 -11.01
C ALA A 260 -8.03 -17.62 -12.24
N ASP A 261 -8.57 -18.43 -13.17
CA ASP A 261 -7.88 -18.83 -14.39
C ASP A 261 -8.04 -17.83 -15.55
N VAL A 262 -8.76 -16.73 -15.35
CA VAL A 262 -8.96 -15.71 -16.38
C VAL A 262 -7.79 -14.70 -16.31
N PRO A 263 -7.00 -14.55 -17.40
CA PRO A 263 -5.93 -13.59 -17.40
C PRO A 263 -6.44 -12.17 -17.16
N ALA A 264 -5.76 -11.41 -16.29
CA ALA A 264 -6.05 -9.99 -16.14
C ALA A 264 -5.86 -9.27 -17.48
N THR A 265 -6.87 -8.52 -17.91
CA THR A 265 -6.84 -7.73 -19.16
C THR A 265 -6.23 -6.36 -18.97
N ASN A 266 -6.09 -5.94 -17.71
CA ASN A 266 -5.45 -4.69 -17.32
C ASN A 266 -4.49 -4.95 -16.15
N LEU A 267 -3.21 -5.05 -16.45
CA LEU A 267 -2.15 -5.34 -15.47
C LEU A 267 -2.06 -4.30 -14.35
N GLY A 268 -2.32 -3.02 -14.66
CA GLY A 268 -2.24 -1.94 -13.66
C GLY A 268 -3.35 -1.95 -12.60
N THR A 269 -4.42 -2.76 -12.79
CA THR A 269 -5.52 -2.92 -11.83
C THR A 269 -5.83 -4.37 -11.50
N ALA A 270 -5.07 -5.31 -12.07
CA ALA A 270 -5.30 -6.76 -11.98
C ALA A 270 -6.76 -7.18 -12.27
N SER A 271 -7.46 -6.43 -13.15
CA SER A 271 -8.87 -6.65 -13.47
C SER A 271 -9.06 -7.36 -14.82
N ALA A 272 -10.19 -8.02 -14.98
CA ALA A 272 -10.60 -8.69 -16.21
C ALA A 272 -12.06 -8.39 -16.55
N ASN A 273 -12.40 -8.50 -17.84
CA ASN A 273 -13.79 -8.52 -18.29
C ASN A 273 -14.11 -9.92 -18.78
N ILE A 274 -15.23 -10.46 -18.34
CA ILE A 274 -15.71 -11.78 -18.75
C ILE A 274 -16.94 -11.69 -19.65
N ALA A 275 -17.19 -12.74 -20.42
CA ALA A 275 -18.44 -12.86 -21.17
C ALA A 275 -19.61 -13.18 -20.22
N LYS A 276 -20.80 -12.64 -20.48
CA LYS A 276 -22.00 -12.88 -19.68
C LYS A 276 -22.34 -14.37 -19.61
N GLU A 277 -22.21 -15.07 -20.73
CA GLU A 277 -22.45 -16.49 -20.83
C GLU A 277 -21.55 -17.29 -19.88
N LYS A 278 -20.32 -16.81 -19.66
CA LYS A 278 -19.36 -17.44 -18.76
C LYS A 278 -19.77 -17.28 -17.30
N LEU A 279 -20.25 -16.09 -16.91
CA LEU A 279 -20.79 -15.86 -15.56
C LEU A 279 -22.02 -16.73 -15.30
N LEU A 280 -22.93 -16.86 -16.29
CA LEU A 280 -24.11 -17.71 -16.19
C LEU A 280 -23.75 -19.22 -16.14
N GLU A 281 -22.68 -19.64 -16.85
CA GLU A 281 -22.16 -21.03 -16.78
C GLU A 281 -21.56 -21.35 -15.41
N TRP A 282 -20.85 -20.38 -14.79
CA TRP A 282 -20.28 -20.58 -13.47
C TRP A 282 -21.32 -20.62 -12.36
N ASP A 283 -22.44 -19.93 -12.55
CA ASP A 283 -23.61 -19.88 -11.66
C ASP A 283 -23.19 -19.76 -10.17
N PRO A 284 -22.60 -18.62 -9.75
CA PRO A 284 -22.08 -18.49 -8.41
C PRO A 284 -23.16 -18.62 -7.35
N ASP A 285 -22.80 -19.27 -6.22
CA ASP A 285 -23.64 -19.37 -5.02
C ASP A 285 -23.71 -18.05 -4.27
N ILE A 286 -22.62 -17.28 -4.30
CA ILE A 286 -22.50 -15.97 -3.63
C ILE A 286 -21.86 -14.97 -4.59
N ILE A 287 -22.48 -13.78 -4.68
CA ILE A 287 -21.95 -12.67 -5.45
C ILE A 287 -21.56 -11.53 -4.49
N PHE A 288 -20.33 -11.06 -4.66
CA PHE A 288 -19.90 -9.79 -4.09
C PHE A 288 -19.92 -8.71 -5.17
N VAL A 289 -20.32 -7.50 -4.82
CA VAL A 289 -20.37 -6.35 -5.73
C VAL A 289 -19.46 -5.27 -5.17
N ASP A 290 -18.46 -4.90 -5.96
CA ASP A 290 -17.58 -3.75 -5.68
C ASP A 290 -18.39 -2.45 -5.87
N LEU A 291 -18.48 -1.65 -4.81
CA LEU A 291 -19.27 -0.41 -4.81
C LEU A 291 -18.70 0.71 -5.68
N GLY A 292 -17.52 0.55 -6.25
CA GLY A 292 -17.01 1.41 -7.30
C GLY A 292 -17.92 1.45 -8.54
N THR A 293 -18.76 0.42 -8.71
CA THR A 293 -19.76 0.32 -9.78
C THR A 293 -20.88 1.35 -9.69
N LEU A 294 -21.15 1.94 -8.53
CA LEU A 294 -22.32 2.83 -8.31
C LEU A 294 -22.33 4.05 -9.23
N ASN A 295 -21.17 4.52 -9.66
CA ASN A 295 -21.03 5.64 -10.58
C ASN A 295 -20.99 5.22 -12.07
N ALA A 296 -21.21 3.94 -12.37
CA ALA A 296 -21.26 3.47 -13.75
C ALA A 296 -22.53 3.92 -14.46
N GLU A 297 -22.43 4.15 -15.78
CA GLU A 297 -23.58 4.46 -16.61
C GLU A 297 -24.65 3.37 -16.48
N GLY A 298 -25.90 3.75 -16.30
CA GLY A 298 -27.01 2.81 -16.11
C GLY A 298 -27.16 2.24 -14.70
N GLY A 299 -26.32 2.70 -13.71
CA GLY A 299 -26.41 2.29 -12.32
C GLY A 299 -25.58 1.06 -11.94
N GLY A 300 -24.73 0.60 -12.86
CA GLY A 300 -23.72 -0.42 -12.60
C GLY A 300 -24.26 -1.81 -12.24
N ALA A 301 -23.40 -2.62 -11.61
CA ALA A 301 -23.64 -4.04 -11.38
C ALA A 301 -24.91 -4.35 -10.57
N LEU A 302 -25.24 -3.54 -9.57
CA LEU A 302 -26.45 -3.77 -8.76
C LEU A 302 -27.73 -3.59 -9.59
N VAL A 303 -27.79 -2.56 -10.44
CA VAL A 303 -28.93 -2.33 -11.34
C VAL A 303 -29.00 -3.41 -12.41
N GLU A 304 -27.85 -3.83 -12.96
CA GLU A 304 -27.80 -4.94 -13.91
C GLU A 304 -28.35 -6.25 -13.29
N LEU A 305 -27.92 -6.61 -12.07
CA LEU A 305 -28.41 -7.77 -11.33
C LEU A 305 -29.94 -7.71 -11.13
N LYS A 306 -30.49 -6.53 -10.87
CA LYS A 306 -31.92 -6.32 -10.68
C LYS A 306 -32.73 -6.41 -11.99
N THR A 307 -32.20 -5.83 -13.08
CA THR A 307 -33.02 -5.52 -14.27
C THR A 307 -32.77 -6.44 -15.47
N ASP A 308 -31.59 -7.09 -15.54
CA ASP A 308 -31.28 -8.00 -16.65
C ASP A 308 -31.91 -9.38 -16.39
N PRO A 309 -32.87 -9.81 -17.26
CA PRO A 309 -33.54 -11.11 -17.07
C PRO A 309 -32.58 -12.32 -17.09
N SER A 310 -31.41 -12.18 -17.71
CA SER A 310 -30.41 -13.27 -17.77
C SER A 310 -29.85 -13.59 -16.38
N TYR A 311 -29.71 -12.61 -15.52
CA TYR A 311 -29.18 -12.80 -14.17
C TYR A 311 -30.20 -13.34 -13.17
N GLN A 312 -31.50 -13.25 -13.48
CA GLN A 312 -32.58 -13.72 -12.58
C GLN A 312 -32.59 -15.23 -12.34
N SER A 313 -31.90 -15.99 -13.19
CA SER A 313 -31.78 -17.45 -13.05
C SER A 313 -30.56 -17.89 -12.24
N MET A 314 -29.64 -16.98 -11.89
CA MET A 314 -28.43 -17.32 -11.14
C MET A 314 -28.77 -17.69 -9.69
N THR A 315 -28.09 -18.70 -9.17
CA THR A 315 -28.28 -19.22 -7.81
C THR A 315 -28.16 -18.13 -6.75
N ALA A 316 -27.14 -17.28 -6.80
CA ALA A 316 -26.97 -16.17 -5.87
C ALA A 316 -28.12 -15.16 -5.89
N VAL A 317 -28.70 -14.88 -7.09
CA VAL A 317 -29.83 -13.94 -7.24
C VAL A 317 -31.12 -14.54 -6.68
N ILE A 318 -31.38 -15.82 -6.98
CA ILE A 318 -32.56 -16.53 -6.48
C ILE A 318 -32.56 -16.62 -4.95
N ASN A 319 -31.40 -16.90 -4.35
CA ASN A 319 -31.23 -17.03 -2.90
C ASN A 319 -31.07 -15.68 -2.19
N GLY A 320 -30.82 -14.60 -2.96
CA GLY A 320 -30.50 -13.29 -2.42
C GLY A 320 -29.12 -13.23 -1.74
N ASP A 321 -28.17 -14.08 -2.14
CA ASP A 321 -26.81 -14.12 -1.58
C ASP A 321 -25.89 -13.14 -2.33
N ILE A 322 -26.27 -11.87 -2.26
CA ILE A 322 -25.57 -10.75 -2.88
C ILE A 322 -25.08 -9.82 -1.77
N TYR A 323 -23.80 -9.56 -1.75
CA TYR A 323 -23.13 -8.73 -0.76
C TYR A 323 -22.32 -7.63 -1.42
N THR A 324 -22.06 -6.56 -0.71
CA THR A 324 -21.29 -5.41 -1.22
C THR A 324 -19.98 -5.25 -0.48
N VAL A 325 -18.94 -4.87 -1.19
CA VAL A 325 -17.61 -4.56 -0.66
C VAL A 325 -17.21 -3.14 -1.03
N LEU A 326 -16.31 -2.56 -0.25
CA LEU A 326 -15.71 -1.27 -0.57
C LEU A 326 -14.80 -1.37 -1.81
N PRO A 327 -14.75 -0.33 -2.67
CA PRO A 327 -13.82 -0.32 -3.79
C PRO A 327 -12.39 -0.25 -3.30
N ASP A 328 -11.61 -1.28 -3.61
CA ASP A 328 -10.19 -1.35 -3.25
C ASP A 328 -9.26 -0.81 -4.36
N THR A 329 -9.80 -0.50 -5.52
CA THR A 329 -9.02 -0.06 -6.69
C THR A 329 -9.36 1.39 -7.05
N SER A 330 -8.59 2.33 -6.50
CA SER A 330 -8.60 3.75 -6.86
C SER A 330 -7.19 4.30 -6.71
N ALA A 331 -6.59 4.86 -7.77
CA ALA A 331 -5.16 5.16 -7.82
C ALA A 331 -4.31 3.93 -7.41
N LYS A 332 -4.51 2.81 -8.11
CA LYS A 332 -4.05 1.45 -7.78
C LYS A 332 -4.71 0.86 -6.51
N SER A 333 -4.14 -0.21 -5.94
CA SER A 333 -4.75 -0.93 -4.81
C SER A 333 -4.68 -0.15 -3.50
N ASN A 334 -5.80 0.00 -2.83
CA ASN A 334 -5.85 0.48 -1.45
C ASN A 334 -5.73 -0.72 -0.50
N HIS A 335 -4.49 -1.12 -0.18
CA HIS A 335 -4.19 -2.36 0.54
C HIS A 335 -4.99 -2.51 1.84
N GLY A 336 -5.15 -1.43 2.63
CA GLY A 336 -5.98 -1.47 3.83
C GLY A 336 -7.44 -1.86 3.53
N THR A 337 -8.01 -1.33 2.44
CA THR A 337 -9.38 -1.69 2.00
C THR A 337 -9.43 -3.13 1.50
N SER A 338 -8.41 -3.59 0.77
CA SER A 338 -8.34 -4.98 0.29
C SER A 338 -8.38 -5.98 1.45
N PHE A 339 -7.61 -5.73 2.53
CA PHE A 339 -7.62 -6.57 3.73
C PHE A 339 -8.91 -6.43 4.56
N ALA A 340 -9.47 -5.23 4.68
CA ALA A 340 -10.76 -5.02 5.35
C ALA A 340 -11.90 -5.78 4.62
N ASN A 341 -11.91 -5.73 3.28
CA ASN A 341 -12.81 -6.54 2.46
C ASN A 341 -12.61 -8.05 2.71
N ALA A 342 -11.36 -8.51 2.86
CA ALA A 342 -11.07 -9.92 3.13
C ALA A 342 -11.65 -10.39 4.45
N TYR A 343 -11.56 -9.58 5.52
CA TYR A 343 -12.21 -9.90 6.79
C TYR A 343 -13.73 -9.96 6.66
N PHE A 344 -14.35 -9.00 5.96
CA PHE A 344 -15.79 -9.05 5.70
C PHE A 344 -16.19 -10.29 4.91
N VAL A 345 -15.50 -10.61 3.83
CA VAL A 345 -15.74 -11.83 3.03
C VAL A 345 -15.60 -13.07 3.90
N GLY A 346 -14.61 -13.11 4.79
CA GLY A 346 -14.42 -14.20 5.75
C GLY A 346 -15.65 -14.42 6.64
N THR A 347 -16.30 -13.35 7.14
CA THR A 347 -17.52 -13.48 7.94
C THR A 347 -18.70 -14.09 7.19
N ILE A 348 -18.70 -14.01 5.86
CA ILE A 348 -19.75 -14.58 5.01
C ILE A 348 -19.42 -16.03 4.63
N LEU A 349 -18.17 -16.31 4.25
CA LEU A 349 -17.77 -17.62 3.77
C LEU A 349 -17.54 -18.63 4.91
N TYR A 350 -17.04 -18.16 6.06
CA TYR A 350 -16.61 -19.00 7.18
C TYR A 350 -17.08 -18.39 8.51
N PRO A 351 -18.42 -18.28 8.73
CA PRO A 351 -18.98 -17.53 9.87
C PRO A 351 -18.55 -18.07 11.23
N GLU A 352 -18.25 -19.36 11.36
CA GLU A 352 -17.77 -19.94 12.61
C GLU A 352 -16.36 -19.48 12.95
N GLN A 353 -15.45 -19.48 11.97
CA GLN A 353 -14.04 -19.09 12.11
C GLN A 353 -13.85 -17.58 12.27
N PHE A 354 -14.81 -16.79 11.79
CA PHE A 354 -14.83 -15.33 11.88
C PHE A 354 -15.86 -14.80 12.87
N SER A 355 -16.39 -15.64 13.76
CA SER A 355 -17.47 -15.26 14.71
C SER A 355 -17.08 -14.17 15.71
N ASP A 356 -15.78 -13.96 15.92
CA ASP A 356 -15.21 -12.90 16.76
C ASP A 356 -14.96 -11.58 16.00
N ILE A 357 -15.15 -11.55 14.69
CA ILE A 357 -14.87 -10.40 13.83
C ILE A 357 -16.13 -9.55 13.62
N ASP A 358 -16.10 -8.31 14.08
CA ASP A 358 -16.98 -7.25 13.59
C ASP A 358 -16.27 -6.58 12.39
N PRO A 359 -16.77 -6.73 11.15
CA PRO A 359 -16.04 -6.27 9.96
C PRO A 359 -15.91 -4.75 9.89
N ILE A 360 -16.84 -3.98 10.48
CA ILE A 360 -16.76 -2.52 10.52
C ILE A 360 -15.68 -2.07 11.50
N ALA A 361 -15.70 -2.65 12.71
CA ALA A 361 -14.68 -2.36 13.72
C ALA A 361 -13.28 -2.78 13.24
N LYS A 362 -13.18 -3.93 12.51
CA LYS A 362 -11.90 -4.39 11.94
C LYS A 362 -11.41 -3.48 10.82
N ALA A 363 -12.29 -2.98 9.97
CA ALA A 363 -11.94 -1.99 8.95
C ALA A 363 -11.41 -0.68 9.59
N ASP A 364 -12.07 -0.18 10.63
CA ASP A 364 -11.64 1.02 11.34
C ASP A 364 -10.34 0.82 12.13
N GLU A 365 -10.08 -0.38 12.67
CA GLU A 365 -8.77 -0.76 13.24
C GLU A 365 -7.66 -0.64 12.17
N ILE A 366 -7.89 -1.22 10.99
CA ILE A 366 -6.95 -1.20 9.87
C ILE A 366 -6.68 0.24 9.41
N TYR A 367 -7.74 1.03 9.21
CA TYR A 367 -7.59 2.42 8.78
C TYR A 367 -6.91 3.29 9.84
N THR A 368 -7.28 3.14 11.12
CA THR A 368 -6.64 3.88 12.21
C THR A 368 -5.13 3.60 12.25
N PHE A 369 -4.72 2.35 12.07
CA PHE A 369 -3.30 2.02 12.02
C PHE A 369 -2.60 2.63 10.79
N LEU A 370 -3.20 2.50 9.61
CA LEU A 370 -2.55 2.87 8.34
C LEU A 370 -2.61 4.38 8.05
N VAL A 371 -3.75 5.02 8.34
CA VAL A 371 -4.00 6.42 7.95
C VAL A 371 -4.31 7.33 9.14
N GLY A 372 -4.22 6.83 10.37
CA GLY A 372 -4.40 7.63 11.59
C GLY A 372 -5.85 7.92 11.99
N GLU A 373 -6.84 7.56 11.17
CA GLU A 373 -8.27 7.82 11.41
C GLU A 373 -9.15 6.62 11.04
N PRO A 374 -10.27 6.41 11.77
CA PRO A 374 -11.31 5.43 11.41
C PRO A 374 -12.18 6.00 10.28
N VAL A 375 -11.83 5.72 9.02
CA VAL A 375 -12.50 6.31 7.85
C VAL A 375 -13.62 5.46 7.24
N PHE A 376 -13.98 4.32 7.83
CA PHE A 376 -15.03 3.46 7.30
C PHE A 376 -16.37 4.19 7.11
N ALA A 377 -16.78 5.00 8.07
CA ALA A 377 -18.04 5.75 7.97
C ALA A 377 -18.05 6.73 6.77
N LYS A 378 -16.91 7.39 6.50
CA LYS A 378 -16.75 8.29 5.34
C LYS A 378 -16.81 7.48 4.03
N LEU A 379 -16.08 6.36 3.95
CA LEU A 379 -16.11 5.44 2.80
C LEU A 379 -17.52 4.91 2.53
N ASN A 380 -18.20 4.44 3.56
CA ASN A 380 -19.58 3.96 3.46
C ASN A 380 -20.54 5.04 2.95
N ALA A 381 -20.44 6.27 3.45
CA ALA A 381 -21.26 7.40 2.99
C ALA A 381 -21.01 7.68 1.50
N ASN A 382 -19.75 7.69 1.06
CA ASN A 382 -19.35 7.95 -0.34
C ASN A 382 -19.70 6.80 -1.29
N THR A 383 -20.07 5.64 -0.76
CA THR A 383 -20.53 4.45 -1.50
C THR A 383 -22.00 4.14 -1.26
N GLY A 384 -22.81 5.19 -1.11
CA GLY A 384 -24.25 5.09 -1.00
C GLY A 384 -24.78 4.48 0.32
N SER A 385 -23.93 4.38 1.32
CA SER A 385 -24.21 3.71 2.61
C SER A 385 -24.52 2.22 2.45
N LEU A 386 -23.90 1.57 1.47
CA LEU A 386 -24.14 0.17 1.12
C LEU A 386 -22.97 -0.76 1.48
N ALA A 387 -21.88 -0.26 2.07
CA ALA A 387 -20.70 -1.08 2.36
C ALA A 387 -21.00 -2.19 3.39
N TYR A 388 -20.48 -3.40 3.12
CA TYR A 388 -20.56 -4.57 3.98
C TYR A 388 -21.98 -4.99 4.34
N GLN A 389 -22.85 -5.03 3.34
CA GLN A 389 -24.25 -5.42 3.51
C GLN A 389 -24.65 -6.55 2.58
N LYS A 390 -25.62 -7.34 3.04
CA LYS A 390 -26.42 -8.19 2.18
C LYS A 390 -27.48 -7.34 1.48
N ILE A 391 -27.58 -7.44 0.18
CA ILE A 391 -28.44 -6.59 -0.66
C ILE A 391 -29.73 -7.33 -1.01
N ASP A 392 -30.85 -6.69 -0.75
CA ASP A 392 -32.12 -7.08 -1.34
C ASP A 392 -32.36 -6.28 -2.62
N LEU A 393 -32.23 -6.94 -3.78
CA LEU A 393 -32.40 -6.31 -5.09
C LEU A 393 -33.79 -5.67 -5.29
N ASN A 394 -34.79 -6.05 -4.49
CA ASN A 394 -36.13 -5.44 -4.58
C ASN A 394 -36.19 -4.04 -3.96
N THR A 395 -35.24 -3.71 -3.07
CA THR A 395 -35.23 -2.45 -2.32
C THR A 395 -34.31 -1.37 -2.88
N ILE A 396 -33.42 -1.72 -3.82
CA ILE A 396 -32.49 -0.79 -4.49
C ILE A 396 -33.06 -0.22 -5.80
#